data_d43055dbd36cf7d694418667ed98bb9c
#
_entry.id   d43055dbd36cf7d694418667ed98bb9c
#
_cell.length_a   1.000
_cell.length_b   1.000
_cell.length_c   1.000
_cell.angle_alpha   90.00
_cell.angle_beta   90.00
_cell.angle_gamma   90.00
#
_symmetry.space_group_name_H-M   'P 1'
#
loop_
_entity.id
_entity.type
_entity.pdbx_description
1 polymer ?
#
loop_
_entity_poly.entity_id
_entity_poly.type
_entity_poly.pdbx_seq_one_letter_code
_entity_poly.pdbx_strand_id
1 'polypeptide(L)'
;MKPILLAATAALVTGHAAAQEVVRMGTEGAYPPYNFINDQGEVDGYERELGDLLCERAGLTCEWVTNDWDSIIPNLTSGNYDTIMAGMSITPERDEVIDFTQNYTPPD
;
A
#
# COMPACT_ATOMS: atom_id res chain seq x y z
N MET A 1 53.39 -19.21 30.70
CA MET A 1 52.84 -19.01 29.36
C MET A 1 51.29 -18.93 29.45
N LYS A 2 50.75 -17.76 29.24
CA LYS A 2 49.31 -17.59 29.30
C LYS A 2 48.73 -17.78 27.90
N PRO A 3 47.79 -18.69 27.71
CA PRO A 3 47.09 -18.76 26.47
C PRO A 3 46.28 -17.49 26.28
N ILE A 4 46.55 -16.77 25.23
CA ILE A 4 45.71 -15.65 24.84
C ILE A 4 44.45 -16.24 24.24
N LEU A 5 43.40 -16.19 25.02
CA LEU A 5 42.06 -16.43 24.49
C LEU A 5 41.68 -15.22 23.62
N LEU A 6 41.95 -15.33 22.33
CA LEU A 6 41.26 -14.51 21.38
C LEU A 6 39.80 -14.94 21.35
N ALA A 7 39.01 -14.30 22.17
CA ALA A 7 37.59 -14.33 21.95
C ALA A 7 37.34 -13.62 20.62
N ALA A 8 37.26 -14.39 19.57
CA ALA A 8 36.68 -13.91 18.34
C ALA A 8 35.18 -13.66 18.64
N THR A 9 34.87 -12.47 19.06
CA THR A 9 33.51 -12.00 18.99
C THR A 9 33.19 -11.96 17.50
N ALA A 10 32.64 -13.06 17.01
CA ALA A 10 31.92 -13.01 15.76
C ALA A 10 30.80 -12.00 16.00
N ALA A 11 30.99 -10.79 15.48
CA ALA A 11 29.88 -9.89 15.34
C ALA A 11 28.89 -10.59 14.42
N LEU A 12 27.90 -11.21 15.02
CA LEU A 12 26.73 -11.62 14.29
C LEU A 12 26.10 -10.35 13.75
N VAL A 13 26.51 -9.99 12.56
CA VAL A 13 25.67 -9.14 11.74
C VAL A 13 24.49 -10.02 11.39
N THR A 14 23.53 -10.04 12.30
CA THR A 14 22.20 -10.46 11.94
C THR A 14 21.77 -9.48 10.86
N GLY A 15 21.92 -9.88 9.59
CA GLY A 15 21.24 -9.19 8.54
C GLY A 15 19.76 -9.23 8.89
N HIS A 16 19.27 -8.17 9.51
CA HIS A 16 17.85 -7.96 9.54
C HIS A 16 17.43 -7.86 8.08
N ALA A 17 16.87 -8.96 7.56
CA ALA A 17 15.94 -8.80 6.46
C ALA A 17 14.91 -7.82 7.01
N ALA A 18 15.08 -6.55 6.70
CA ALA A 18 14.09 -5.56 7.07
C ALA A 18 12.75 -6.09 6.57
N ALA A 19 11.84 -6.41 7.48
CA ALA A 19 10.49 -6.74 7.11
C ALA A 19 10.01 -5.61 6.21
N GLN A 20 9.51 -5.96 5.01
CA GLN A 20 8.95 -4.98 4.10
C GLN A 20 7.86 -4.21 4.83
N GLU A 21 7.89 -2.91 4.71
CA GLU A 21 6.84 -2.07 5.24
C GLU A 21 5.54 -2.38 4.52
N VAL A 22 4.48 -2.56 5.28
CA VAL A 22 3.14 -2.82 4.75
C VAL A 22 2.45 -1.49 4.48
N VAL A 23 1.95 -1.34 3.25
CA VAL A 23 1.11 -0.20 2.85
C VAL A 23 -0.31 -0.71 2.66
N ARG A 24 -1.23 -0.18 3.44
CA ARG A 24 -2.65 -0.53 3.35
C ARG A 24 -3.29 0.33 2.27
N MET A 25 -3.84 -0.35 1.26
CA MET A 25 -4.41 0.26 0.06
C MET A 25 -5.93 0.22 0.17
N GLY A 26 -6.54 1.37 0.42
CA GLY A 26 -8.00 1.49 0.46
C GLY A 26 -8.59 1.55 -0.95
N THR A 27 -9.61 0.77 -1.20
CA THR A 27 -10.35 0.78 -2.48
C THR A 27 -11.82 0.45 -2.23
N GLU A 28 -12.68 0.75 -3.20
CA GLU A 28 -14.10 0.48 -3.05
C GLU A 28 -14.47 -0.98 -3.38
N GLY A 29 -13.86 -1.54 -4.42
CA GLY A 29 -14.19 -2.88 -4.88
C GLY A 29 -15.49 -2.96 -5.68
N ALA A 30 -15.98 -1.84 -6.20
CA ALA A 30 -17.25 -1.74 -6.90
C ALA A 30 -17.18 -0.89 -8.18
N TYR A 31 -16.01 -0.79 -8.78
CA TYR A 31 -15.79 0.03 -9.98
C TYR A 31 -15.01 -0.75 -11.06
N PRO A 32 -15.61 -1.77 -11.69
CA PRO A 32 -14.92 -2.51 -12.74
C PRO A 32 -14.72 -1.63 -13.99
N PRO A 33 -13.62 -1.79 -14.75
CA PRO A 33 -12.54 -2.77 -14.57
C PRO A 33 -11.41 -2.29 -13.63
N TYR A 34 -11.57 -1.14 -13.00
CA TYR A 34 -10.52 -0.53 -12.17
C TYR A 34 -10.34 -1.28 -10.87
N ASN A 35 -11.40 -1.47 -10.13
CA ASN A 35 -11.39 -2.26 -8.90
C ASN A 35 -12.74 -2.97 -8.72
N PHE A 36 -12.68 -4.23 -8.34
CA PHE A 36 -13.86 -5.04 -8.10
C PHE A 36 -13.49 -6.24 -7.22
N ILE A 37 -14.50 -6.93 -6.72
CA ILE A 37 -14.30 -8.17 -5.96
C ILE A 37 -14.50 -9.34 -6.92
N ASN A 38 -13.49 -10.21 -7.03
CA ASN A 38 -13.53 -11.37 -7.90
C ASN A 38 -14.31 -12.54 -7.27
N ASP A 39 -14.40 -13.65 -8.01
CA ASP A 39 -15.14 -14.83 -7.57
C ASP A 39 -14.52 -15.50 -6.32
N GLN A 40 -13.26 -15.21 -6.01
CA GLN A 40 -12.59 -15.67 -4.80
C GLN A 40 -12.78 -14.73 -3.61
N GLY A 41 -13.54 -13.64 -3.78
CA GLY A 41 -13.73 -12.64 -2.73
C GLY A 41 -12.57 -11.68 -2.53
N GLU A 42 -11.66 -11.59 -3.49
CA GLU A 42 -10.47 -10.75 -3.40
C GLU A 42 -10.63 -9.50 -4.26
N VAL A 43 -9.96 -8.41 -3.85
CA VAL A 43 -9.82 -7.22 -4.67
C VAL A 43 -9.04 -7.56 -5.93
N ASP A 44 -9.58 -7.18 -7.07
CA ASP A 44 -9.02 -7.44 -8.38
C ASP A 44 -9.21 -6.23 -9.30
N GLY A 45 -8.64 -6.30 -10.50
CA GLY A 45 -8.76 -5.26 -11.52
C GLY A 45 -7.47 -4.52 -11.80
N TYR A 46 -7.58 -3.52 -12.67
CA TYR A 46 -6.44 -2.71 -13.11
C TYR A 46 -5.67 -2.08 -11.94
N GLU A 47 -6.38 -1.51 -10.99
CA GLU A 47 -5.76 -0.82 -9.85
C GLU A 47 -5.09 -1.80 -8.88
N ARG A 48 -5.66 -2.99 -8.71
CA ARG A 48 -5.01 -4.05 -7.93
C ARG A 48 -3.67 -4.44 -8.54
N GLU A 49 -3.63 -4.67 -9.84
CA GLU A 49 -2.40 -5.05 -10.54
C GLU A 49 -1.37 -3.92 -10.50
N LEU A 50 -1.79 -2.68 -10.77
CA LEU A 50 -0.90 -1.53 -10.74
C LEU A 50 -0.37 -1.27 -9.33
N GLY A 51 -1.23 -1.31 -8.33
CA GLY A 51 -0.84 -1.09 -6.94
C GLY A 51 0.16 -2.13 -6.43
N ASP A 52 -0.08 -3.41 -6.73
CA ASP A 52 0.84 -4.48 -6.37
C ASP A 52 2.20 -4.32 -7.06
N LEU A 53 2.22 -3.91 -8.32
CA LEU A 53 3.46 -3.65 -9.05
C LEU A 53 4.22 -2.44 -8.46
N LEU A 54 3.52 -1.38 -8.09
CA LEU A 54 4.13 -0.23 -7.44
C LEU A 54 4.75 -0.60 -6.10
N CYS A 55 4.06 -1.40 -5.30
CA CYS A 55 4.60 -1.88 -4.03
C CYS A 55 5.84 -2.76 -4.25
N GLU A 56 5.80 -3.67 -5.21
CA GLU A 56 6.93 -4.52 -5.54
C GLU A 56 8.17 -3.70 -5.91
N ARG A 57 8.01 -2.72 -6.78
CA ARG A 57 9.12 -1.87 -7.23
C ARG A 57 9.65 -0.95 -6.14
N ALA A 58 8.80 -0.55 -5.21
CA ALA A 58 9.19 0.27 -4.07
C ALA A 58 9.77 -0.52 -2.90
N GLY A 59 9.79 -1.86 -2.98
CA GLY A 59 10.21 -2.71 -1.87
C GLY A 59 9.22 -2.74 -0.72
N LEU A 60 7.94 -2.53 -1.00
CA LEU A 60 6.84 -2.50 -0.04
C LEU A 60 5.94 -3.72 -0.23
N THR A 61 5.11 -3.98 0.77
CA THR A 61 4.03 -4.97 0.68
C THR A 61 2.70 -4.25 0.68
N CYS A 62 1.90 -4.43 -0.37
CA CYS A 62 0.54 -3.91 -0.41
C CYS A 62 -0.42 -4.85 0.31
N GLU A 63 -1.28 -4.28 1.14
CA GLU A 63 -2.41 -4.96 1.75
C GLU A 63 -3.67 -4.19 1.37
N TRP A 64 -4.66 -4.87 0.76
CA TRP A 64 -5.85 -4.23 0.23
C TRP A 64 -6.99 -4.24 1.24
N VAL A 65 -7.63 -3.09 1.40
CA VAL A 65 -8.74 -2.89 2.32
C VAL A 65 -9.92 -2.30 1.53
N THR A 66 -11.06 -2.93 1.62
CA THR A 66 -12.28 -2.39 0.98
C THR A 66 -13.02 -1.46 1.91
N ASN A 67 -13.61 -0.42 1.35
CA ASN A 67 -14.37 0.57 2.09
C ASN A 67 -15.44 1.18 1.18
N ASP A 68 -16.61 1.45 1.74
CA ASP A 68 -17.67 2.14 1.02
C ASP A 68 -17.21 3.52 0.55
N TRP A 69 -17.67 3.93 -0.62
CA TRP A 69 -17.28 5.20 -1.21
C TRP A 69 -17.54 6.41 -0.31
N ASP A 70 -18.70 6.46 0.34
CA ASP A 70 -19.10 7.61 1.15
C ASP A 70 -18.19 7.85 2.36
N SER A 71 -17.54 6.82 2.86
CA SER A 71 -16.63 6.89 4.01
C SER A 71 -15.17 6.71 3.68
N ILE A 72 -14.80 6.58 2.38
CA ILE A 72 -13.45 6.21 2.01
C ILE A 72 -12.42 7.29 2.38
N ILE A 73 -12.72 8.56 2.16
CA ILE A 73 -11.84 9.68 2.57
C ILE A 73 -11.81 9.86 4.08
N PRO A 74 -12.95 9.91 4.80
CA PRO A 74 -12.92 9.98 6.26
C PRO A 74 -12.10 8.86 6.91
N ASN A 75 -12.18 7.65 6.39
CA ASN A 75 -11.43 6.52 6.92
C ASN A 75 -9.94 6.55 6.56
N LEU A 76 -9.55 7.21 5.48
CA LEU A 76 -8.15 7.53 5.22
C LEU A 76 -7.61 8.50 6.27
N THR A 77 -8.31 9.60 6.50
CA THR A 77 -7.86 10.62 7.44
C THR A 77 -7.83 10.12 8.88
N SER A 78 -8.67 9.15 9.23
CA SER A 78 -8.64 8.51 10.55
C SER A 78 -7.61 7.38 10.68
N GLY A 79 -6.89 7.05 9.61
CA GLY A 79 -5.78 6.10 9.66
C GLY A 79 -6.15 4.64 9.47
N ASN A 80 -7.34 4.33 8.95
CA ASN A 80 -7.75 2.94 8.71
C ASN A 80 -6.96 2.29 7.58
N TYR A 81 -6.40 3.06 6.68
CA TYR A 81 -5.45 2.64 5.64
C TYR A 81 -4.53 3.81 5.30
N ASP A 82 -3.54 3.56 4.48
CA ASP A 82 -2.46 4.53 4.21
C ASP A 82 -2.66 5.29 2.91
N THR A 83 -3.36 4.70 1.96
CA THR A 83 -3.65 5.31 0.66
C THR A 83 -5.04 4.90 0.19
N ILE A 84 -5.56 5.64 -0.79
CA ILE A 84 -6.75 5.25 -1.57
C ILE A 84 -6.33 5.05 -3.01
N MET A 85 -6.72 3.93 -3.61
CA MET A 85 -6.57 3.65 -5.02
C MET A 85 -7.87 3.07 -5.54
N ALA A 86 -8.76 3.96 -6.00
CA ALA A 86 -10.16 3.62 -6.24
C ALA A 86 -10.79 4.43 -7.38
N GLY A 87 -9.98 4.82 -8.38
CA GLY A 87 -10.47 5.62 -9.50
C GLY A 87 -11.02 6.98 -9.09
N MET A 88 -10.50 7.54 -8.02
CA MET A 88 -10.99 8.80 -7.48
C MET A 88 -10.46 10.00 -8.26
N SER A 89 -11.35 10.80 -8.82
CA SER A 89 -10.97 12.04 -9.51
C SER A 89 -10.46 13.08 -8.54
N ILE A 90 -9.47 13.85 -8.97
CA ILE A 90 -8.98 15.01 -8.23
C ILE A 90 -10.00 16.13 -8.37
N THR A 91 -10.53 16.59 -7.26
CA THR A 91 -11.42 17.75 -7.20
C THR A 91 -10.90 18.77 -6.20
N PRO A 92 -11.24 20.09 -6.35
CA PRO A 92 -10.82 21.09 -5.37
C PRO A 92 -11.25 20.75 -3.94
N GLU A 93 -12.46 20.21 -3.77
CA GLU A 93 -12.99 19.85 -2.44
C GLU A 93 -12.19 18.70 -1.81
N ARG A 94 -11.86 17.68 -2.61
CA ARG A 94 -11.05 16.55 -2.14
C ARG A 94 -9.62 16.98 -1.84
N ASP A 95 -9.05 17.82 -2.70
CA ASP A 95 -7.67 18.29 -2.55
C ASP A 95 -7.47 19.17 -1.29
N GLU A 96 -8.54 19.73 -0.74
CA GLU A 96 -8.48 20.45 0.52
C GLU A 96 -8.24 19.55 1.74
N VAL A 97 -8.58 18.27 1.64
CA VAL A 97 -8.53 17.35 2.80
C VAL A 97 -7.53 16.20 2.64
N ILE A 98 -7.14 15.87 1.41
CA ILE A 98 -6.18 14.82 1.12
C ILE A 98 -5.25 15.24 -0.03
N ASP A 99 -4.07 14.64 -0.07
CA ASP A 99 -3.13 14.84 -1.16
C ASP A 99 -3.32 13.79 -2.26
N PHE A 100 -3.01 14.16 -3.49
CA PHE A 100 -3.11 13.29 -4.65
C PHE A 100 -1.77 13.10 -5.33
N THR A 101 -1.59 11.92 -5.91
CA THR A 101 -0.51 11.66 -6.86
C THR A 101 -0.91 12.22 -8.23
N GLN A 102 -0.01 12.09 -9.21
CA GLN A 102 -0.39 12.28 -10.61
C GLN A 102 -1.46 11.26 -11.01
N ASN A 103 -2.29 11.63 -11.98
CA ASN A 103 -3.25 10.71 -12.56
C ASN A 103 -2.53 9.52 -13.21
N TYR A 104 -3.01 8.32 -12.97
CA TYR A 104 -2.51 7.10 -13.62
C TYR A 104 -3.47 6.56 -14.69
N THR A 105 -4.63 7.22 -14.85
CA THR A 105 -5.58 7.00 -15.94
C THR A 105 -5.93 8.35 -16.55
N PRO A 106 -6.39 8.39 -17.83
CA PRO A 106 -6.89 9.63 -18.39
C PRO A 106 -8.02 10.19 -17.53
N PRO A 107 -8.09 11.52 -17.33
CA PRO A 107 -9.24 12.12 -16.66
C PRO A 107 -10.51 11.93 -17.49
N ASP A 108 -11.61 11.71 -16.81
CA ASP A 108 -12.95 11.64 -17.45
C ASP A 108 -13.35 12.98 -18.09
#